data_096012cc48eef09420dfb3ec5409e612
#
_entry.id   096012cc48eef09420dfb3ec5409e612
#
_cell.length_a   1.000
_cell.length_b   1.000
_cell.length_c   1.000
_cell.angle_alpha   90.00
_cell.angle_beta   90.00
_cell.angle_gamma   90.00
#
_symmetry.space_group_name_H-M   'P 1'
#
loop_
_entity.id
_entity.type
_entity.pdbx_description
1 polymer ?
#
loop_
_entity_poly.entity_id
_entity_poly.type
_entity_poly.pdbx_seq_one_letter_code
_entity_poly.pdbx_strand_id
1 'polypeptide(L)'
;MKRTYLVLATLFMAFMAAPGPAQTQPPLLISPEVHSDHRVTFRFRGLNDKEVAVALEGAGKPLPMQKDDAGVWSVTTEPLAPDYYGYTIIADGVGLFDPSNYAHKPNFLYRSSEVHVPGPASLAWETNDVSRGEIHHHFYRSGIVGDQRSFFVYTPPGYDPRGMQSYPVLYLLHGYSDDANAWTEVGRANVILDNLIAQGKAKPMIVVMPLGYGAPEVLAPNSGVFRDRAITDRNFDKFRATLLGEVIPRVEAAYLVVKDRNSRAIAGLSMGGAESLLTGLNTRDKFAWVGAFSSGGITEEFDKEFPGLDAKSAEGLHLLWVACGTDDHLIDINRKFRAWLASKNIQHVDVETPGAHTWMVWRRNLIGFSSLLFR
;
A
#
# COMPACT_ATOMS: atom_id res chain seq x y z
N MET A 1 73.37 49.35 -0.60
CA MET A 1 72.73 48.06 -0.82
C MET A 1 71.45 48.30 -1.60
N LYS A 2 71.48 48.07 -2.92
CA LYS A 2 70.29 48.21 -3.82
C LYS A 2 69.63 46.84 -3.94
N ARG A 3 68.35 46.75 -3.50
CA ARG A 3 67.55 45.53 -3.69
C ARG A 3 66.79 45.64 -5.03
N THR A 4 67.12 44.73 -5.93
CA THR A 4 66.44 44.56 -7.22
C THR A 4 65.26 43.62 -7.00
N TYR A 5 64.03 44.09 -7.29
CA TYR A 5 62.84 43.24 -7.29
C TYR A 5 62.62 42.66 -8.70
N LEU A 6 62.65 41.32 -8.80
CA LEU A 6 62.34 40.61 -10.04
C LEU A 6 60.81 40.40 -10.07
N VAL A 7 60.15 41.06 -11.05
CA VAL A 7 58.70 40.87 -11.31
C VAL A 7 58.57 39.72 -12.28
N LEU A 8 58.02 38.60 -11.78
CA LEU A 8 57.65 37.47 -12.62
C LEU A 8 56.27 37.71 -13.22
N ALA A 9 56.19 38.01 -14.52
CA ALA A 9 54.95 38.11 -15.25
C ALA A 9 54.46 36.69 -15.64
N THR A 10 53.39 36.20 -15.00
CA THR A 10 52.75 34.96 -15.35
C THR A 10 51.76 35.20 -16.52
N LEU A 11 52.08 34.65 -17.68
CA LEU A 11 51.21 34.70 -18.86
C LEU A 11 50.07 33.71 -18.69
N PHE A 12 48.84 34.16 -18.42
CA PHE A 12 47.64 33.31 -18.44
C PHE A 12 47.19 33.14 -19.91
N MET A 13 47.50 31.97 -20.50
CA MET A 13 46.87 31.56 -21.76
C MET A 13 45.41 31.12 -21.47
N ALA A 14 44.45 31.99 -21.81
CA ALA A 14 43.05 31.61 -21.82
C ALA A 14 42.78 30.67 -23.02
N PHE A 15 42.62 29.38 -22.75
CA PHE A 15 42.07 28.47 -23.71
C PHE A 15 40.57 28.78 -23.88
N MET A 16 40.21 29.49 -24.95
CA MET A 16 38.83 29.56 -25.39
C MET A 16 38.44 28.18 -25.94
N ALA A 17 37.75 27.40 -25.12
CA ALA A 17 37.09 26.21 -25.64
C ALA A 17 35.99 26.63 -26.62
N ALA A 18 36.09 26.21 -27.88
CA ALA A 18 35.00 26.37 -28.83
C ALA A 18 33.71 25.76 -28.26
N PRO A 19 32.55 26.44 -28.36
CA PRO A 19 31.29 25.85 -27.94
C PRO A 19 31.07 24.59 -28.76
N GLY A 20 31.03 23.46 -28.06
CA GLY A 20 30.65 22.15 -28.67
C GLY A 20 29.24 22.28 -29.28
N PRO A 21 28.91 21.48 -30.28
CA PRO A 21 27.58 21.49 -30.90
C PRO A 21 26.54 21.35 -29.77
N ALA A 22 25.58 22.28 -29.74
CA ALA A 22 24.47 22.26 -28.79
C ALA A 22 23.77 20.90 -28.96
N GLN A 23 23.86 20.03 -27.97
CA GLN A 23 23.08 18.82 -27.94
C GLN A 23 21.61 19.24 -27.89
N THR A 24 20.92 19.11 -29.01
CA THR A 24 19.46 19.24 -29.04
C THR A 24 18.90 18.15 -28.14
N GLN A 25 18.32 18.54 -27.01
CA GLN A 25 17.63 17.58 -26.15
C GLN A 25 16.52 16.92 -26.98
N PRO A 26 16.40 15.59 -26.92
CA PRO A 26 15.32 14.92 -27.61
C PRO A 26 13.97 15.44 -27.10
N PRO A 27 12.93 15.46 -27.95
CA PRO A 27 11.61 15.90 -27.56
C PRO A 27 11.13 15.21 -26.28
N LEU A 28 10.44 15.94 -25.43
CA LEU A 28 9.84 15.40 -24.20
C LEU A 28 8.90 14.25 -24.57
N LEU A 29 9.10 13.09 -23.95
CA LEU A 29 8.27 11.92 -24.14
C LEU A 29 7.13 11.96 -23.12
N ILE A 30 5.89 11.97 -23.59
CA ILE A 30 4.70 11.91 -22.72
C ILE A 30 4.37 10.44 -22.49
N SER A 31 4.53 9.96 -21.26
CA SER A 31 4.15 8.62 -20.82
C SER A 31 3.88 8.64 -19.30
N PRO A 32 2.81 8.01 -18.84
CA PRO A 32 1.66 7.54 -19.62
C PRO A 32 0.79 8.69 -20.13
N GLU A 33 0.12 8.51 -21.26
CA GLU A 33 -0.87 9.43 -21.77
C GLU A 33 -2.26 8.80 -21.66
N VAL A 34 -3.13 9.39 -20.84
CA VAL A 34 -4.52 8.92 -20.65
C VAL A 34 -5.44 9.66 -21.61
N HIS A 35 -6.15 8.92 -22.45
CA HIS A 35 -7.06 9.46 -23.43
C HIS A 35 -8.48 9.65 -22.87
N SER A 36 -9.28 10.47 -23.53
CA SER A 36 -10.67 10.74 -23.12
C SER A 36 -11.60 9.53 -23.17
N ASP A 37 -11.24 8.49 -23.91
CA ASP A 37 -11.92 7.21 -23.98
C ASP A 37 -11.36 6.15 -23.02
N HIS A 38 -10.53 6.59 -22.05
CA HIS A 38 -9.89 5.78 -21.01
C HIS A 38 -8.84 4.78 -21.53
N ARG A 39 -8.42 4.85 -22.79
CA ARG A 39 -7.22 4.15 -23.25
C ARG A 39 -6.00 4.85 -22.68
N VAL A 40 -4.93 4.10 -22.47
CA VAL A 40 -3.64 4.62 -21.99
C VAL A 40 -2.55 4.26 -22.99
N THR A 41 -1.82 5.27 -23.44
CA THR A 41 -0.63 5.06 -24.28
C THR A 41 0.61 5.17 -23.40
N PHE A 42 1.38 4.09 -23.34
CA PHE A 42 2.71 4.06 -22.73
C PHE A 42 3.76 4.25 -23.80
N ARG A 43 4.81 5.02 -23.47
CA ARG A 43 5.97 5.23 -24.37
C ARG A 43 7.26 5.10 -23.59
N PHE A 44 8.26 4.52 -24.24
CA PHE A 44 9.59 4.32 -23.67
C PHE A 44 10.66 4.58 -24.73
N ARG A 45 11.70 5.36 -24.40
CA ARG A 45 12.82 5.60 -25.32
C ARG A 45 13.92 4.57 -25.06
N GLY A 46 14.08 3.66 -26.01
CA GLY A 46 15.03 2.56 -25.91
C GLY A 46 15.68 2.27 -27.26
N LEU A 47 16.80 2.98 -27.56
CA LEU A 47 17.46 2.90 -28.88
C LEU A 47 18.03 1.52 -29.16
N ASN A 48 18.61 0.87 -28.16
CA ASN A 48 19.34 -0.39 -28.27
C ASN A 48 18.57 -1.61 -27.77
N ASP A 49 17.42 -1.40 -27.13
CA ASP A 49 16.60 -2.49 -26.61
C ASP A 49 16.01 -3.32 -27.75
N LYS A 50 15.96 -4.64 -27.56
CA LYS A 50 15.46 -5.63 -28.53
C LYS A 50 13.99 -5.91 -28.37
N GLU A 51 13.52 -5.87 -27.10
CA GLU A 51 12.13 -6.07 -26.75
C GLU A 51 11.74 -5.18 -25.57
N VAL A 52 10.57 -4.56 -25.64
CA VAL A 52 10.00 -3.78 -24.55
C VAL A 52 8.53 -4.14 -24.39
N ALA A 53 8.09 -4.23 -23.15
CA ALA A 53 6.70 -4.49 -22.81
C ALA A 53 6.29 -3.68 -21.58
N VAL A 54 4.98 -3.54 -21.35
CA VAL A 54 4.39 -2.96 -20.12
C VAL A 54 3.70 -4.07 -19.35
N ALA A 55 4.16 -4.34 -18.13
CA ALA A 55 3.39 -5.11 -17.16
C ALA A 55 2.42 -4.17 -16.47
N LEU A 56 1.14 -4.25 -16.81
CA LEU A 56 0.06 -3.43 -16.26
C LEU A 56 -0.73 -4.23 -15.22
N GLU A 57 -0.99 -3.63 -14.07
CA GLU A 57 -1.80 -4.24 -13.01
C GLU A 57 -3.20 -4.63 -13.55
N GLY A 58 -3.58 -5.88 -13.32
CA GLY A 58 -4.86 -6.42 -13.81
C GLY A 58 -4.86 -6.95 -15.26
N ALA A 59 -3.80 -6.74 -16.04
CA ALA A 59 -3.77 -7.16 -17.46
C ALA A 59 -3.42 -8.65 -17.68
N GLY A 60 -3.07 -9.41 -16.66
CA GLY A 60 -2.75 -10.84 -16.75
C GLY A 60 -1.46 -11.19 -17.50
N LYS A 61 -1.10 -10.46 -18.56
CA LYS A 61 0.15 -10.61 -19.33
C LYS A 61 0.73 -9.24 -19.68
N PRO A 62 2.08 -9.13 -19.77
CA PRO A 62 2.71 -7.92 -20.29
C PRO A 62 2.24 -7.57 -21.70
N LEU A 63 2.01 -6.30 -21.96
CA LEU A 63 1.62 -5.76 -23.26
C LEU A 63 2.89 -5.45 -24.07
N PRO A 64 3.14 -6.13 -25.20
CA PRO A 64 4.32 -5.87 -26.00
C PRO A 64 4.23 -4.50 -26.66
N MET A 65 5.36 -3.77 -26.67
CA MET A 65 5.47 -2.46 -27.31
C MET A 65 6.07 -2.57 -28.71
N GLN A 66 5.72 -1.63 -29.58
CA GLN A 66 6.27 -1.51 -30.92
C GLN A 66 7.22 -0.33 -30.99
N LYS A 67 8.38 -0.53 -31.64
CA LYS A 67 9.43 0.46 -31.83
C LYS A 67 9.24 1.23 -33.13
N ASP A 68 9.32 2.56 -33.06
CA ASP A 68 9.37 3.42 -34.24
C ASP A 68 10.83 3.68 -34.72
N ASP A 69 10.96 4.38 -35.87
CA ASP A 69 12.26 4.71 -36.45
C ASP A 69 13.10 5.68 -35.59
N ALA A 70 12.48 6.38 -34.66
CA ALA A 70 13.13 7.29 -33.67
C ALA A 70 13.59 6.54 -32.41
N GLY A 71 13.35 5.24 -32.33
CA GLY A 71 13.70 4.40 -31.17
C GLY A 71 12.76 4.58 -29.99
N VAL A 72 11.54 5.05 -30.23
CA VAL A 72 10.49 5.15 -29.23
C VAL A 72 9.61 3.90 -29.33
N TRP A 73 9.50 3.20 -28.22
CA TRP A 73 8.60 2.08 -28.05
C TRP A 73 7.24 2.59 -27.55
N SER A 74 6.14 2.06 -28.06
CA SER A 74 4.80 2.44 -27.65
C SER A 74 3.81 1.29 -27.65
N VAL A 75 2.80 1.38 -26.78
CA VAL A 75 1.62 0.52 -26.75
C VAL A 75 0.44 1.33 -26.22
N THR A 76 -0.74 1.11 -26.80
CA THR A 76 -1.99 1.68 -26.31
C THR A 76 -2.89 0.55 -25.83
N THR A 77 -3.46 0.71 -24.63
CA THR A 77 -4.38 -0.30 -24.06
C THR A 77 -5.76 -0.25 -24.73
N GLU A 78 -6.57 -1.27 -24.50
CA GLU A 78 -8.02 -1.12 -24.58
C GLU A 78 -8.49 -0.14 -23.48
N PRO A 79 -9.74 0.39 -23.56
CA PRO A 79 -10.28 1.25 -22.52
C PRO A 79 -10.22 0.58 -21.14
N LEU A 80 -9.62 1.27 -20.16
CA LEU A 80 -9.51 0.80 -18.78
C LEU A 80 -10.66 1.35 -17.93
N ALA A 81 -11.09 0.60 -16.94
CA ALA A 81 -12.01 1.12 -15.94
C ALA A 81 -11.35 2.26 -15.12
N PRO A 82 -12.10 3.30 -14.70
CA PRO A 82 -11.55 4.35 -13.85
C PRO A 82 -10.97 3.80 -12.54
N ASP A 83 -9.66 3.94 -12.36
CA ASP A 83 -8.93 3.50 -11.16
C ASP A 83 -7.45 3.97 -11.22
N TYR A 84 -6.67 3.63 -10.20
CA TYR A 84 -5.21 3.78 -10.16
C TYR A 84 -4.55 2.44 -10.47
N TYR A 85 -3.71 2.40 -11.49
CA TYR A 85 -3.05 1.20 -11.97
C TYR A 85 -1.54 1.29 -11.77
N GLY A 86 -0.96 0.27 -11.16
CA GLY A 86 0.48 0.07 -11.19
C GLY A 86 0.93 -0.45 -12.54
N TYR A 87 2.10 -0.03 -13.02
CA TYR A 87 2.72 -0.59 -14.22
C TYR A 87 4.25 -0.56 -14.15
N THR A 88 4.88 -1.47 -14.87
CA THR A 88 6.34 -1.58 -14.97
C THR A 88 6.73 -1.68 -16.45
N ILE A 89 7.69 -0.86 -16.88
CA ILE A 89 8.33 -1.04 -18.18
C ILE A 89 9.30 -2.23 -18.07
N ILE A 90 9.20 -3.19 -18.96
CA ILE A 90 10.12 -4.32 -19.05
C ILE A 90 10.93 -4.16 -20.33
N ALA A 91 12.22 -3.83 -20.22
CA ALA A 91 13.13 -3.69 -21.34
C ALA A 91 14.18 -4.82 -21.27
N ASP A 92 14.28 -5.65 -22.31
CA ASP A 92 15.16 -6.81 -22.39
C ASP A 92 15.13 -7.69 -21.12
N GLY A 93 13.92 -7.89 -20.56
CA GLY A 93 13.69 -8.69 -19.34
C GLY A 93 13.94 -7.94 -18.02
N VAL A 94 14.36 -6.67 -18.04
CA VAL A 94 14.61 -5.87 -16.84
C VAL A 94 13.42 -4.96 -16.54
N GLY A 95 12.87 -5.07 -15.34
CA GLY A 95 11.80 -4.19 -14.85
C GLY A 95 12.31 -2.81 -14.45
N LEU A 96 11.71 -1.76 -14.99
CA LEU A 96 12.09 -0.37 -14.81
C LEU A 96 10.88 0.49 -14.39
N PHE A 97 11.12 1.53 -13.60
CA PHE A 97 10.18 2.66 -13.56
C PHE A 97 10.09 3.32 -14.94
N ASP A 98 8.94 3.85 -15.28
CA ASP A 98 8.82 4.72 -16.46
C ASP A 98 9.59 6.03 -16.21
N PRO A 99 10.66 6.31 -16.96
CA PRO A 99 11.48 7.49 -16.76
C PRO A 99 10.76 8.80 -17.14
N SER A 100 9.63 8.71 -17.82
CA SER A 100 8.79 9.86 -18.19
C SER A 100 7.67 10.14 -17.19
N ASN A 101 7.52 9.30 -16.15
CA ASN A 101 6.48 9.41 -15.13
C ASN A 101 7.10 9.53 -13.73
N TYR A 102 6.79 10.61 -13.02
CA TYR A 102 7.22 10.80 -11.63
C TYR A 102 6.32 10.05 -10.62
N ALA A 103 5.10 9.64 -11.01
CA ALA A 103 4.21 8.89 -10.13
C ALA A 103 4.61 7.42 -10.07
N HIS A 104 4.87 6.92 -8.87
CA HIS A 104 5.24 5.52 -8.67
C HIS A 104 4.68 5.01 -7.34
N LYS A 105 4.52 3.69 -7.26
CA LYS A 105 4.06 2.99 -6.07
C LYS A 105 5.26 2.71 -5.16
N PRO A 106 5.32 3.27 -3.93
CA PRO A 106 6.33 2.88 -2.96
C PRO A 106 6.26 1.38 -2.66
N ASN A 107 7.40 0.69 -2.80
CA ASN A 107 7.50 -0.72 -2.50
C ASN A 107 8.97 -1.11 -2.29
N PHE A 108 9.26 -1.98 -1.33
CA PHE A 108 10.64 -2.37 -1.01
C PHE A 108 11.28 -3.30 -2.06
N LEU A 109 10.48 -4.11 -2.76
CA LEU A 109 10.99 -5.15 -3.65
C LEU A 109 10.65 -4.92 -5.12
N TYR A 110 9.54 -4.26 -5.42
CA TYR A 110 9.02 -4.13 -6.78
C TYR A 110 9.05 -2.68 -7.26
N ARG A 111 9.51 -2.49 -8.50
CA ARG A 111 9.50 -1.19 -9.17
C ARG A 111 8.22 -1.06 -9.99
N SER A 112 7.37 -0.13 -9.62
CA SER A 112 6.12 0.11 -10.33
C SER A 112 5.82 1.60 -10.38
N SER A 113 5.64 2.13 -11.58
CA SER A 113 5.04 3.44 -11.81
C SER A 113 3.52 3.35 -11.63
N GLU A 114 2.86 4.49 -11.51
CA GLU A 114 1.41 4.56 -11.36
C GLU A 114 0.78 5.42 -12.45
N VAL A 115 -0.38 5.01 -12.95
CA VAL A 115 -1.23 5.81 -13.81
C VAL A 115 -2.65 5.88 -13.24
N HIS A 116 -3.20 7.09 -13.18
CA HIS A 116 -4.59 7.32 -12.82
C HIS A 116 -5.45 7.43 -14.09
N VAL A 117 -6.43 6.54 -14.23
CA VAL A 117 -7.50 6.65 -15.21
C VAL A 117 -8.68 7.29 -14.49
N PRO A 118 -8.99 8.57 -14.76
CA PRO A 118 -9.98 9.32 -13.99
C PRO A 118 -11.39 8.81 -14.18
N GLY A 119 -12.21 8.93 -13.14
CA GLY A 119 -13.59 8.51 -13.13
C GLY A 119 -14.54 9.56 -12.55
N PRO A 120 -15.83 9.22 -12.45
CA PRO A 120 -16.80 10.12 -11.85
C PRO A 120 -16.51 10.34 -10.36
N ALA A 121 -16.85 11.53 -9.86
CA ALA A 121 -16.70 11.92 -8.45
C ALA A 121 -17.42 11.00 -7.45
N SER A 122 -18.32 10.13 -7.92
CA SER A 122 -18.98 9.12 -7.10
C SER A 122 -18.06 7.97 -6.67
N LEU A 123 -16.91 7.78 -7.33
CA LEU A 123 -15.90 6.80 -6.92
C LEU A 123 -15.17 7.32 -5.68
N ALA A 124 -15.17 6.52 -4.62
CA ALA A 124 -14.65 6.98 -3.32
C ALA A 124 -13.14 7.27 -3.32
N TRP A 125 -12.37 6.74 -4.26
CA TRP A 125 -10.94 7.01 -4.41
C TRP A 125 -10.62 8.24 -5.28
N GLU A 126 -11.62 8.85 -5.91
CA GLU A 126 -11.43 10.11 -6.64
C GLU A 126 -11.30 11.30 -5.69
N THR A 127 -10.46 12.26 -6.09
CA THR A 127 -10.26 13.47 -5.30
C THR A 127 -11.43 14.41 -5.48
N ASN A 128 -12.25 14.56 -4.44
CA ASN A 128 -13.42 15.43 -4.41
C ASN A 128 -13.16 16.71 -3.59
N ASP A 129 -13.98 17.72 -3.76
CA ASP A 129 -13.97 18.94 -2.95
C ASP A 129 -14.77 18.71 -1.65
N VAL A 130 -14.13 18.06 -0.69
CA VAL A 130 -14.66 17.77 0.65
C VAL A 130 -13.63 18.15 1.71
N SER A 131 -14.07 18.34 2.95
CA SER A 131 -13.14 18.53 4.07
C SER A 131 -12.17 17.35 4.18
N ARG A 132 -10.89 17.65 4.43
CA ARG A 132 -9.80 16.69 4.45
C ARG A 132 -9.34 16.37 5.86
N GLY A 133 -8.98 15.11 6.08
CA GLY A 133 -8.18 14.71 7.21
C GLY A 133 -6.69 15.01 7.00
N GLU A 134 -5.89 14.75 8.03
CA GLU A 134 -4.44 14.96 8.01
C GLU A 134 -3.70 13.65 8.16
N ILE A 135 -2.50 13.58 7.57
CA ILE A 135 -1.59 12.44 7.69
C ILE A 135 -0.39 12.87 8.53
N HIS A 136 -0.14 12.12 9.61
CA HIS A 136 1.00 12.32 10.50
C HIS A 136 1.95 11.12 10.39
N HIS A 137 3.25 11.37 10.24
CA HIS A 137 4.28 10.32 10.17
C HIS A 137 5.08 10.31 11.47
N HIS A 138 5.07 9.18 12.17
CA HIS A 138 5.75 8.97 13.43
C HIS A 138 6.92 8.01 13.28
N PHE A 139 8.04 8.34 13.90
CA PHE A 139 9.22 7.49 13.99
C PHE A 139 9.45 7.07 15.44
N TYR A 140 9.87 5.82 15.63
CA TYR A 140 10.23 5.32 16.95
C TYR A 140 11.24 4.18 16.84
N ARG A 141 12.03 3.97 17.91
CA ARG A 141 12.88 2.80 18.03
C ARG A 141 12.06 1.69 18.70
N SER A 142 11.93 0.55 18.03
CA SER A 142 11.31 -0.63 18.60
C SER A 142 12.28 -1.36 19.53
N GLY A 143 11.87 -1.63 20.75
CA GLY A 143 12.58 -2.51 21.66
C GLY A 143 12.35 -4.00 21.36
N ILE A 144 11.23 -4.33 20.71
CA ILE A 144 10.82 -5.70 20.37
C ILE A 144 11.53 -6.19 19.12
N VAL A 145 11.56 -5.38 18.06
CA VAL A 145 12.24 -5.71 16.80
C VAL A 145 13.71 -5.35 16.84
N GLY A 146 14.04 -4.23 17.49
CA GLY A 146 15.42 -3.77 17.69
C GLY A 146 15.88 -2.74 16.67
N ASP A 147 15.00 -2.25 15.81
CA ASP A 147 15.29 -1.31 14.71
C ASP A 147 14.52 0.03 14.82
N GLN A 148 14.83 0.95 13.90
CA GLN A 148 14.06 2.17 13.70
C GLN A 148 12.82 1.85 12.86
N ARG A 149 11.65 2.23 13.37
CA ARG A 149 10.36 1.96 12.74
C ARG A 149 9.52 3.22 12.60
N SER A 150 8.47 3.11 11.81
CA SER A 150 7.51 4.19 11.65
C SER A 150 6.06 3.66 11.58
N PHE A 151 5.13 4.58 11.78
CA PHE A 151 3.72 4.39 11.45
C PHE A 151 3.12 5.72 11.00
N PHE A 152 2.12 5.63 10.14
CA PHE A 152 1.33 6.78 9.73
C PHE A 152 0.01 6.80 10.50
N VAL A 153 -0.50 8.01 10.75
CA VAL A 153 -1.80 8.22 11.38
C VAL A 153 -2.61 9.17 10.51
N TYR A 154 -3.77 8.71 10.07
CA TYR A 154 -4.79 9.60 9.52
C TYR A 154 -5.71 10.05 10.65
N THR A 155 -5.91 11.37 10.76
CA THR A 155 -6.93 11.99 11.62
C THR A 155 -8.08 12.50 10.75
N PRO A 156 -9.36 12.28 11.15
CA PRO A 156 -10.49 12.65 10.30
C PRO A 156 -10.66 14.16 10.19
N PRO A 157 -11.40 14.65 9.18
CA PRO A 157 -11.73 16.06 9.06
C PRO A 157 -12.32 16.64 10.35
N GLY A 158 -11.82 17.79 10.78
CA GLY A 158 -12.25 18.44 12.02
C GLY A 158 -11.67 17.86 13.31
N TYR A 159 -10.69 16.96 13.24
CA TYR A 159 -9.96 16.52 14.44
C TYR A 159 -9.22 17.69 15.09
N ASP A 160 -9.50 17.94 16.37
CA ASP A 160 -8.77 18.92 17.20
C ASP A 160 -8.03 18.18 18.32
N PRO A 161 -6.68 18.20 18.35
CA PRO A 161 -5.90 17.54 19.40
C PRO A 161 -6.11 18.14 20.80
N ARG A 162 -6.67 19.35 20.90
CA ARG A 162 -7.02 20.03 22.15
C ARG A 162 -8.50 19.95 22.48
N GLY A 163 -9.28 19.28 21.62
CA GLY A 163 -10.71 19.08 21.80
C GLY A 163 -11.02 18.06 22.91
N MET A 164 -12.31 17.78 23.09
CA MET A 164 -12.80 16.77 24.04
C MET A 164 -13.33 15.51 23.35
N GLN A 165 -13.46 15.53 22.03
CA GLN A 165 -13.99 14.42 21.27
C GLN A 165 -12.93 13.35 21.09
N SER A 166 -13.21 12.13 21.55
CA SER A 166 -12.38 10.96 21.28
C SER A 166 -12.97 10.15 20.10
N TYR A 167 -12.08 9.52 19.33
CA TYR A 167 -12.43 8.80 18.10
C TYR A 167 -12.15 7.30 18.23
N PRO A 168 -12.93 6.43 17.58
CA PRO A 168 -12.56 5.04 17.41
C PRO A 168 -11.33 4.93 16.50
N VAL A 169 -10.63 3.78 16.59
CA VAL A 169 -9.36 3.57 15.87
C VAL A 169 -9.41 2.33 15.01
N LEU A 170 -9.01 2.48 13.75
CA LEU A 170 -8.70 1.39 12.82
C LEU A 170 -7.18 1.25 12.68
N TYR A 171 -6.62 0.09 13.01
CA TYR A 171 -5.26 -0.32 12.63
C TYR A 171 -5.34 -1.00 11.26
N LEU A 172 -4.76 -0.36 10.22
CA LEU A 172 -4.88 -0.75 8.82
C LEU A 172 -3.52 -1.18 8.27
N LEU A 173 -3.39 -2.47 7.96
CA LEU A 173 -2.12 -3.14 7.72
C LEU A 173 -1.87 -3.35 6.22
N HIS A 174 -0.65 -3.03 5.79
CA HIS A 174 -0.19 -3.23 4.41
C HIS A 174 0.22 -4.69 4.13
N GLY A 175 0.47 -5.02 2.86
CA GLY A 175 0.89 -6.34 2.42
C GLY A 175 2.41 -6.55 2.40
N TYR A 176 2.81 -7.76 2.00
CA TYR A 176 4.23 -8.08 1.79
C TYR A 176 4.84 -7.18 0.72
N SER A 177 6.06 -6.77 0.94
CA SER A 177 6.85 -5.82 0.17
C SER A 177 6.40 -4.34 0.21
N ASP A 178 5.19 -4.05 0.67
CA ASP A 178 4.73 -2.67 0.83
C ASP A 178 5.40 -1.97 2.03
N ASP A 179 5.27 -0.65 2.09
CA ASP A 179 5.71 0.22 3.20
C ASP A 179 4.51 0.69 4.04
N ALA A 180 4.77 1.27 5.19
CA ALA A 180 3.76 1.81 6.09
C ALA A 180 2.86 2.89 5.45
N ASN A 181 3.34 3.60 4.41
CA ASN A 181 2.58 4.60 3.65
C ASN A 181 1.71 4.01 2.52
N ALA A 182 1.78 2.71 2.26
CA ALA A 182 1.12 2.10 1.09
C ALA A 182 -0.39 2.34 1.04
N TRP A 183 -1.07 2.33 2.19
CA TRP A 183 -2.50 2.61 2.22
C TRP A 183 -2.85 4.06 1.86
N THR A 184 -1.99 5.03 2.13
CA THR A 184 -2.20 6.43 1.73
C THR A 184 -1.77 6.70 0.30
N GLU A 185 -0.56 6.27 -0.06
CA GLU A 185 0.04 6.58 -1.37
C GLU A 185 -0.58 5.75 -2.50
N VAL A 186 -0.80 4.45 -2.26
CA VAL A 186 -1.34 3.53 -3.26
C VAL A 186 -2.82 3.23 -3.02
N GLY A 187 -3.18 2.91 -1.77
CA GLY A 187 -4.54 2.54 -1.37
C GLY A 187 -5.53 3.70 -1.38
N ARG A 188 -5.06 4.94 -1.34
CA ARG A 188 -5.90 6.15 -1.28
C ARG A 188 -6.83 6.18 -0.06
N ALA A 189 -6.44 5.53 1.05
CA ALA A 189 -7.30 5.34 2.21
C ALA A 189 -7.79 6.65 2.82
N ASN A 190 -6.93 7.69 2.88
CA ASN A 190 -7.28 9.02 3.35
C ASN A 190 -8.37 9.66 2.46
N VAL A 191 -8.21 9.59 1.13
CA VAL A 191 -9.20 10.14 0.18
C VAL A 191 -10.53 9.39 0.26
N ILE A 192 -10.46 8.05 0.34
CA ILE A 192 -11.65 7.18 0.50
C ILE A 192 -12.40 7.55 1.77
N LEU A 193 -11.70 7.69 2.89
CA LEU A 193 -12.33 8.01 4.18
C LEU A 193 -12.89 9.43 4.22
N ASP A 194 -12.18 10.43 3.68
CA ASP A 194 -12.69 11.79 3.55
C ASP A 194 -14.03 11.81 2.79
N ASN A 195 -14.07 11.14 1.64
CA ASN A 195 -15.28 11.05 0.82
C ASN A 195 -16.42 10.31 1.53
N LEU A 196 -16.13 9.17 2.19
CA LEU A 196 -17.16 8.40 2.89
C LEU A 196 -17.68 9.13 4.13
N ILE A 197 -16.83 9.84 4.87
CA ILE A 197 -17.22 10.66 6.02
C ILE A 197 -18.10 11.82 5.57
N ALA A 198 -17.71 12.53 4.53
CA ALA A 198 -18.49 13.63 3.95
C ALA A 198 -19.87 13.17 3.46
N GLN A 199 -19.99 11.93 2.97
CA GLN A 199 -21.25 11.31 2.53
C GLN A 199 -22.05 10.69 3.70
N GLY A 200 -21.57 10.73 4.95
CA GLY A 200 -22.19 10.05 6.10
C GLY A 200 -22.16 8.52 6.00
N LYS A 201 -21.34 7.95 5.10
CA LYS A 201 -21.22 6.50 4.88
C LYS A 201 -20.22 5.83 5.81
N ALA A 202 -19.25 6.55 6.33
CA ALA A 202 -18.34 6.08 7.39
C ALA A 202 -18.40 7.00 8.60
N LYS A 203 -18.16 6.44 9.78
CA LYS A 203 -17.96 7.23 11.01
C LYS A 203 -16.58 7.90 10.96
N PRO A 204 -16.43 9.15 11.46
CA PRO A 204 -15.11 9.71 11.68
C PRO A 204 -14.30 8.81 12.62
N MET A 205 -13.10 8.43 12.20
CA MET A 205 -12.20 7.54 12.92
C MET A 205 -10.74 7.93 12.69
N ILE A 206 -9.88 7.60 13.64
CA ILE A 206 -8.43 7.64 13.44
C ILE A 206 -8.01 6.34 12.77
N VAL A 207 -7.11 6.42 11.78
CA VAL A 207 -6.54 5.22 11.15
C VAL A 207 -5.03 5.21 11.35
N VAL A 208 -4.53 4.10 11.87
CA VAL A 208 -3.11 3.88 12.15
C VAL A 208 -2.56 2.84 11.19
N MET A 209 -1.52 3.18 10.46
CA MET A 209 -0.91 2.34 9.45
C MET A 209 0.55 2.07 9.86
N PRO A 210 0.80 0.99 10.62
CA PRO A 210 2.14 0.65 11.08
C PRO A 210 2.93 -0.12 10.02
N LEU A 211 4.27 -0.08 10.11
CA LEU A 211 5.14 -0.98 9.37
C LEU A 211 4.94 -2.43 9.86
N GLY A 212 4.52 -3.32 8.95
CA GLY A 212 4.05 -4.68 9.25
C GLY A 212 5.14 -5.73 9.52
N TYR A 213 6.44 -5.40 9.40
CA TYR A 213 7.50 -6.40 9.49
C TYR A 213 8.01 -6.59 10.92
N GLY A 214 7.62 -7.68 11.59
CA GLY A 214 8.18 -8.09 12.88
C GLY A 214 9.57 -8.72 12.76
N ALA A 215 9.89 -9.29 11.60
CA ALA A 215 11.18 -9.88 11.25
C ALA A 215 11.67 -9.28 9.93
N PRO A 216 12.53 -8.23 9.94
CA PRO A 216 12.97 -7.51 8.74
C PRO A 216 13.62 -8.40 7.67
N GLU A 217 14.18 -9.55 8.05
CA GLU A 217 14.73 -10.55 7.12
C GLU A 217 13.71 -11.09 6.11
N VAL A 218 12.40 -10.91 6.36
CA VAL A 218 11.36 -11.25 5.38
C VAL A 218 11.47 -10.44 4.09
N LEU A 219 12.11 -9.27 4.12
CA LEU A 219 12.35 -8.41 2.96
C LEU A 219 13.67 -8.72 2.24
N ALA A 220 14.48 -9.66 2.74
CA ALA A 220 15.72 -10.02 2.05
C ALA A 220 15.42 -10.56 0.66
N PRO A 221 16.14 -10.11 -0.40
CA PRO A 221 15.96 -10.63 -1.74
C PRO A 221 16.12 -12.15 -1.76
N ASN A 222 15.20 -12.85 -2.42
CA ASN A 222 15.17 -14.32 -2.48
C ASN A 222 15.00 -15.04 -1.13
N SER A 223 14.51 -14.35 -0.10
CA SER A 223 14.31 -14.92 1.24
C SER A 223 13.42 -16.18 1.26
N GLY A 224 12.60 -16.36 0.23
CA GLY A 224 11.62 -17.46 0.18
C GLY A 224 10.65 -17.44 1.37
N VAL A 225 10.42 -16.29 1.95
CA VAL A 225 9.78 -16.00 3.23
C VAL A 225 8.52 -16.80 3.49
N PHE A 226 7.64 -16.87 2.52
CA PHE A 226 6.42 -17.69 2.65
C PHE A 226 6.68 -19.19 2.50
N ARG A 227 7.92 -19.60 2.19
CA ARG A 227 8.35 -21.00 2.17
C ARG A 227 9.02 -21.41 3.48
N ASP A 228 9.56 -20.46 4.25
CA ASP A 228 10.11 -20.69 5.59
C ASP A 228 9.08 -20.30 6.66
N ARG A 229 8.33 -21.29 7.13
CA ARG A 229 7.29 -21.08 8.13
C ARG A 229 7.83 -20.48 9.42
N ALA A 230 9.03 -20.81 9.84
CA ALA A 230 9.63 -20.29 11.08
C ALA A 230 9.90 -18.78 11.00
N ILE A 231 10.31 -18.28 9.84
CA ILE A 231 10.48 -16.83 9.59
C ILE A 231 9.11 -16.16 9.58
N THR A 232 8.13 -16.74 8.89
CA THR A 232 6.77 -16.20 8.80
C THR A 232 6.11 -16.10 10.18
N ASP A 233 6.17 -17.15 10.98
CA ASP A 233 5.60 -17.18 12.34
C ASP A 233 6.29 -16.15 13.23
N ARG A 234 7.62 -16.07 13.20
CA ARG A 234 8.37 -15.06 13.94
C ARG A 234 8.00 -13.66 13.52
N ASN A 235 7.75 -13.42 12.23
CA ASN A 235 7.27 -12.13 11.72
C ASN A 235 5.94 -11.75 12.36
N PHE A 236 4.97 -12.64 12.30
CA PHE A 236 3.62 -12.39 12.83
C PHE A 236 3.61 -12.23 14.36
N ASP A 237 4.37 -13.04 15.08
CA ASP A 237 4.46 -12.95 16.54
C ASP A 237 5.10 -11.64 17.00
N LYS A 238 6.22 -11.25 16.39
CA LYS A 238 6.89 -9.99 16.72
C LYS A 238 6.07 -8.78 16.28
N PHE A 239 5.41 -8.84 15.10
CA PHE A 239 4.50 -7.77 14.68
C PHE A 239 3.36 -7.60 15.69
N ARG A 240 2.69 -8.68 16.08
CA ARG A 240 1.62 -8.63 17.10
C ARG A 240 2.13 -8.03 18.40
N ALA A 241 3.29 -8.47 18.90
CA ALA A 241 3.89 -7.92 20.11
C ALA A 241 4.19 -6.43 19.98
N THR A 242 4.74 -6.00 18.84
CA THR A 242 5.04 -4.59 18.55
C THR A 242 3.78 -3.74 18.46
N LEU A 243 2.75 -4.22 17.77
CA LEU A 243 1.48 -3.52 17.67
C LEU A 243 0.85 -3.30 19.05
N LEU A 244 0.76 -4.37 19.85
CA LEU A 244 0.11 -4.32 21.17
C LEU A 244 0.94 -3.58 22.22
N GLY A 245 2.27 -3.80 22.23
CA GLY A 245 3.16 -3.27 23.28
C GLY A 245 3.77 -1.91 22.97
N GLU A 246 3.86 -1.53 21.70
CA GLU A 246 4.56 -0.30 21.31
C GLU A 246 3.70 0.69 20.53
N VAL A 247 2.97 0.26 19.48
CA VAL A 247 2.22 1.17 18.61
C VAL A 247 0.93 1.65 19.29
N ILE A 248 0.10 0.73 19.79
CA ILE A 248 -1.17 1.09 20.48
C ILE A 248 -0.92 2.08 21.63
N PRO A 249 0.02 1.82 22.57
CA PRO A 249 0.27 2.77 23.66
C PRO A 249 0.73 4.16 23.18
N ARG A 250 1.53 4.24 22.11
CA ARG A 250 1.97 5.52 21.54
C ARG A 250 0.81 6.30 20.93
N VAL A 251 -0.06 5.62 20.19
CA VAL A 251 -1.26 6.23 19.61
C VAL A 251 -2.20 6.74 20.72
N GLU A 252 -2.43 5.93 21.74
CA GLU A 252 -3.29 6.30 22.89
C GLU A 252 -2.72 7.42 23.76
N ALA A 253 -1.42 7.65 23.69
CA ALA A 253 -0.76 8.78 24.37
C ALA A 253 -0.76 10.06 23.52
N ALA A 254 -0.76 9.95 22.20
CA ALA A 254 -0.62 11.09 21.29
C ALA A 254 -1.94 11.61 20.73
N TYR A 255 -2.99 10.80 20.70
CA TYR A 255 -4.25 11.12 20.05
C TYR A 255 -5.46 10.93 20.98
N LEU A 256 -6.53 11.69 20.72
CA LEU A 256 -7.82 11.54 21.41
C LEU A 256 -8.57 10.32 20.88
N VAL A 257 -8.28 9.16 21.43
CA VAL A 257 -8.87 7.88 21.04
C VAL A 257 -9.70 7.26 22.17
N VAL A 258 -10.74 6.53 21.78
CA VAL A 258 -11.50 5.71 22.73
C VAL A 258 -10.71 4.43 23.01
N LYS A 259 -10.34 4.19 24.29
CA LYS A 259 -9.38 3.15 24.68
C LYS A 259 -10.03 1.82 25.05
N ASP A 260 -11.13 1.45 24.40
CA ASP A 260 -11.78 0.16 24.63
C ASP A 260 -11.84 -0.68 23.34
N ARG A 261 -12.08 -1.98 23.50
CA ARG A 261 -12.10 -2.93 22.37
C ARG A 261 -13.24 -2.66 21.38
N ASN A 262 -14.37 -2.13 21.82
CA ASN A 262 -15.54 -1.91 20.97
C ASN A 262 -15.32 -0.72 20.02
N SER A 263 -14.34 0.11 20.34
CA SER A 263 -13.91 1.25 19.53
C SER A 263 -12.58 1.00 18.82
N ARG A 264 -12.11 -0.26 18.78
CA ARG A 264 -10.84 -0.62 18.15
C ARG A 264 -11.03 -1.71 17.09
N ALA A 265 -10.62 -1.37 15.85
CA ALA A 265 -10.64 -2.25 14.70
C ALA A 265 -9.21 -2.58 14.24
N ILE A 266 -9.07 -3.74 13.62
CA ILE A 266 -7.85 -4.13 12.88
C ILE A 266 -8.26 -4.71 11.54
N ALA A 267 -7.61 -4.27 10.45
CA ALA A 267 -7.82 -4.81 9.13
C ALA A 267 -6.55 -4.70 8.30
N GLY A 268 -6.44 -5.51 7.24
CA GLY A 268 -5.30 -5.42 6.35
C GLY A 268 -5.45 -6.25 5.10
N LEU A 269 -4.51 -6.07 4.18
CA LEU A 269 -4.45 -6.78 2.91
C LEU A 269 -3.32 -7.82 2.89
N SER A 270 -3.50 -8.94 2.21
CA SER A 270 -2.47 -9.97 1.97
C SER A 270 -1.79 -10.42 3.28
N MET A 271 -0.49 -10.19 3.46
CA MET A 271 0.23 -10.39 4.73
C MET A 271 -0.47 -9.66 5.89
N GLY A 272 -0.83 -8.38 5.70
CA GLY A 272 -1.57 -7.61 6.70
C GLY A 272 -2.97 -8.16 6.98
N GLY A 273 -3.58 -8.88 6.04
CA GLY A 273 -4.81 -9.64 6.25
C GLY A 273 -4.60 -10.80 7.23
N ALA A 274 -3.52 -11.57 7.06
CA ALA A 274 -3.13 -12.62 8.00
C ALA A 274 -2.79 -12.04 9.38
N GLU A 275 -2.01 -10.96 9.43
CA GLU A 275 -1.68 -10.25 10.68
C GLU A 275 -2.94 -9.77 11.41
N SER A 276 -3.94 -9.28 10.66
CA SER A 276 -5.21 -8.84 11.23
C SER A 276 -6.01 -9.98 11.84
N LEU A 277 -6.09 -11.13 11.14
CA LEU A 277 -6.75 -12.33 11.65
C LEU A 277 -6.01 -12.88 12.88
N LEU A 278 -4.69 -13.14 12.74
CA LEU A 278 -3.87 -13.72 13.79
C LEU A 278 -3.78 -12.83 15.04
N THR A 279 -3.80 -11.51 14.88
CA THR A 279 -3.82 -10.58 16.01
C THR A 279 -5.24 -10.43 16.55
N GLY A 280 -6.21 -10.04 15.73
CA GLY A 280 -7.55 -9.69 16.17
C GLY A 280 -8.31 -10.87 16.79
N LEU A 281 -8.22 -12.05 16.19
CA LEU A 281 -8.92 -13.24 16.70
C LEU A 281 -8.22 -13.91 17.89
N ASN A 282 -6.90 -13.72 18.05
CA ASN A 282 -6.15 -14.24 19.22
C ASN A 282 -6.04 -13.23 20.38
N THR A 283 -6.46 -11.96 20.17
CA THR A 283 -6.50 -10.94 21.23
C THR A 283 -7.86 -10.22 21.23
N ARG A 284 -8.93 -11.02 21.36
CA ARG A 284 -10.33 -10.54 21.32
C ARG A 284 -10.68 -9.57 22.45
N ASP A 285 -9.88 -9.50 23.51
CA ASP A 285 -9.96 -8.45 24.56
C ASP A 285 -9.46 -7.08 24.08
N LYS A 286 -8.77 -7.01 22.92
CA LYS A 286 -8.24 -5.78 22.34
C LYS A 286 -9.05 -5.26 21.17
N PHE A 287 -9.65 -6.15 20.36
CA PHE A 287 -10.32 -5.80 19.11
C PHE A 287 -11.73 -6.41 19.07
N ALA A 288 -12.73 -5.62 18.65
CA ALA A 288 -14.08 -6.10 18.39
C ALA A 288 -14.45 -6.11 16.89
N TRP A 289 -13.62 -5.51 16.04
CA TRP A 289 -13.82 -5.39 14.60
C TRP A 289 -12.57 -5.90 13.90
N VAL A 290 -12.72 -6.93 13.08
CA VAL A 290 -11.61 -7.58 12.39
C VAL A 290 -11.92 -7.68 10.90
N GLY A 291 -11.01 -7.21 10.06
CA GLY A 291 -11.12 -7.27 8.60
C GLY A 291 -9.89 -7.91 7.96
N ALA A 292 -10.11 -8.74 6.96
CA ALA A 292 -9.05 -9.38 6.21
C ALA A 292 -9.36 -9.34 4.71
N PHE A 293 -8.42 -8.77 3.93
CA PHE A 293 -8.57 -8.62 2.49
C PHE A 293 -7.50 -9.47 1.81
N SER A 294 -7.91 -10.52 1.07
CA SER A 294 -6.99 -11.43 0.39
C SER A 294 -5.90 -11.99 1.31
N SER A 295 -6.28 -12.51 2.48
CA SER A 295 -5.33 -12.96 3.51
C SER A 295 -4.32 -13.96 2.97
N GLY A 296 -3.03 -13.65 3.14
CA GLY A 296 -1.91 -14.50 2.76
C GLY A 296 -0.95 -14.76 3.93
N GLY A 297 -0.58 -16.02 4.15
CA GLY A 297 0.33 -16.43 5.23
C GLY A 297 -0.34 -17.20 6.37
N ILE A 298 -1.68 -17.28 6.40
CA ILE A 298 -2.38 -18.28 7.22
C ILE A 298 -2.23 -19.67 6.59
N THR A 299 -2.28 -20.71 7.41
CA THR A 299 -2.26 -22.12 6.98
C THR A 299 -3.67 -22.73 7.01
N GLU A 300 -3.80 -23.99 6.58
CA GLU A 300 -5.04 -24.75 6.72
C GLU A 300 -5.23 -25.36 8.13
N GLU A 301 -4.26 -25.19 9.03
CA GLU A 301 -4.33 -25.65 10.42
C GLU A 301 -5.07 -24.61 11.30
N PHE A 302 -6.27 -24.20 10.91
CA PHE A 302 -7.00 -23.10 11.55
C PHE A 302 -7.25 -23.29 13.05
N ASP A 303 -7.50 -24.51 13.51
CA ASP A 303 -7.66 -24.79 14.95
C ASP A 303 -6.38 -24.53 15.76
N LYS A 304 -5.22 -24.65 15.12
CA LYS A 304 -3.92 -24.36 15.71
C LYS A 304 -3.59 -22.87 15.65
N GLU A 305 -3.93 -22.20 14.55
CA GLU A 305 -3.69 -20.75 14.38
C GLU A 305 -4.63 -19.90 15.22
N PHE A 306 -5.86 -20.37 15.46
CA PHE A 306 -6.90 -19.69 16.23
C PHE A 306 -7.38 -20.55 17.41
N PRO A 307 -6.52 -20.87 18.39
CA PRO A 307 -6.86 -21.76 19.49
C PRO A 307 -8.00 -21.19 20.34
N GLY A 308 -8.99 -22.02 20.62
CA GLY A 308 -10.16 -21.63 21.42
C GLY A 308 -11.09 -20.62 20.74
N LEU A 309 -10.98 -20.44 19.41
CA LEU A 309 -11.95 -19.67 18.65
C LEU A 309 -13.17 -20.55 18.31
N ASP A 310 -14.31 -20.23 18.90
CA ASP A 310 -15.60 -20.88 18.70
C ASP A 310 -16.72 -19.82 18.71
N ALA A 311 -17.96 -20.23 18.50
CA ALA A 311 -19.12 -19.34 18.48
C ALA A 311 -19.22 -18.50 19.77
N LYS A 312 -19.04 -19.11 20.95
CA LYS A 312 -19.13 -18.42 22.25
C LYS A 312 -18.03 -17.38 22.43
N SER A 313 -16.78 -17.73 22.09
CA SER A 313 -15.64 -16.82 22.24
C SER A 313 -15.67 -15.68 21.23
N ALA A 314 -16.42 -15.85 20.13
CA ALA A 314 -16.62 -14.84 19.09
C ALA A 314 -17.83 -13.93 19.33
N GLU A 315 -18.71 -14.21 20.31
CA GLU A 315 -19.93 -13.40 20.59
C GLU A 315 -19.65 -11.90 20.82
N GLY A 316 -18.46 -11.56 21.26
CA GLY A 316 -18.07 -10.15 21.45
C GLY A 316 -17.48 -9.48 20.22
N LEU A 317 -17.37 -10.14 19.06
CA LEU A 317 -16.97 -9.49 17.81
C LEU A 317 -18.17 -8.77 17.20
N HIS A 318 -18.02 -7.48 16.93
CA HIS A 318 -19.05 -6.70 16.24
C HIS A 318 -19.01 -6.93 14.73
N LEU A 319 -17.82 -7.22 14.19
CA LEU A 319 -17.62 -7.52 12.78
C LEU A 319 -16.39 -8.41 12.60
N LEU A 320 -16.58 -9.52 11.90
CA LEU A 320 -15.51 -10.29 11.26
C LEU A 320 -15.78 -10.26 9.76
N TRP A 321 -14.92 -9.56 9.01
CA TRP A 321 -15.05 -9.36 7.57
C TRP A 321 -13.92 -10.11 6.85
N VAL A 322 -14.26 -11.03 5.96
CA VAL A 322 -13.29 -11.78 5.16
C VAL A 322 -13.59 -11.56 3.68
N ALA A 323 -12.69 -10.87 3.00
CA ALA A 323 -12.83 -10.54 1.59
C ALA A 323 -11.66 -11.08 0.76
N CYS A 324 -11.92 -11.47 -0.49
CA CYS A 324 -10.87 -11.86 -1.43
C CYS A 324 -11.29 -11.53 -2.87
N GLY A 325 -10.30 -11.30 -3.74
CA GLY A 325 -10.57 -11.16 -5.17
C GLY A 325 -11.02 -12.50 -5.78
N THR A 326 -11.95 -12.47 -6.76
CA THR A 326 -12.43 -13.68 -7.44
C THR A 326 -11.34 -14.40 -8.24
N ASP A 327 -10.38 -13.62 -8.75
CA ASP A 327 -9.26 -14.09 -9.57
C ASP A 327 -7.93 -14.09 -8.76
N ASP A 328 -8.02 -13.90 -7.45
CA ASP A 328 -6.87 -13.86 -6.56
C ASP A 328 -6.29 -15.26 -6.33
N HIS A 329 -4.98 -15.40 -6.43
CA HIS A 329 -4.29 -16.67 -6.18
C HIS A 329 -4.45 -17.20 -4.74
N LEU A 330 -4.91 -16.36 -3.80
CA LEU A 330 -5.22 -16.72 -2.41
C LEU A 330 -6.70 -17.04 -2.19
N ILE A 331 -7.53 -17.06 -3.24
CA ILE A 331 -8.98 -17.25 -3.08
C ILE A 331 -9.32 -18.58 -2.39
N ASP A 332 -8.59 -19.66 -2.70
CA ASP A 332 -8.88 -20.99 -2.16
C ASP A 332 -8.64 -21.07 -0.65
N ILE A 333 -7.51 -20.51 -0.15
CA ILE A 333 -7.25 -20.51 1.30
C ILE A 333 -8.25 -19.61 2.04
N ASN A 334 -8.66 -18.48 1.45
CA ASN A 334 -9.68 -17.63 2.04
C ASN A 334 -11.07 -18.30 2.06
N ARG A 335 -11.45 -19.04 1.02
CA ARG A 335 -12.68 -19.86 1.01
C ARG A 335 -12.65 -20.96 2.07
N LYS A 336 -11.52 -21.67 2.21
CA LYS A 336 -11.35 -22.68 3.27
C LYS A 336 -11.46 -22.08 4.67
N PHE A 337 -10.87 -20.91 4.90
CA PHE A 337 -10.99 -20.21 6.18
C PHE A 337 -12.46 -19.83 6.49
N ARG A 338 -13.20 -19.26 5.52
CA ARG A 338 -14.62 -18.95 5.68
C ARG A 338 -15.47 -20.20 5.96
N ALA A 339 -15.21 -21.29 5.23
CA ALA A 339 -15.88 -22.59 5.48
C ALA A 339 -15.59 -23.13 6.89
N TRP A 340 -14.36 -22.97 7.38
CA TRP A 340 -13.99 -23.32 8.75
C TRP A 340 -14.74 -22.45 9.78
N LEU A 341 -14.80 -21.12 9.59
CA LEU A 341 -15.60 -20.21 10.44
C LEU A 341 -17.07 -20.65 10.49
N ALA A 342 -17.66 -20.96 9.34
CA ALA A 342 -19.04 -21.45 9.26
C ALA A 342 -19.22 -22.77 10.01
N SER A 343 -18.27 -23.71 9.91
CA SER A 343 -18.32 -25.00 10.64
C SER A 343 -18.26 -24.85 12.16
N LYS A 344 -17.69 -23.74 12.65
CA LYS A 344 -17.64 -23.36 14.07
C LYS A 344 -18.82 -22.48 14.50
N ASN A 345 -19.79 -22.20 13.61
CA ASN A 345 -20.91 -21.28 13.82
C ASN A 345 -20.46 -19.86 14.20
N ILE A 346 -19.32 -19.41 13.70
CA ILE A 346 -18.79 -18.06 13.92
C ILE A 346 -19.41 -17.12 12.89
N GLN A 347 -20.10 -16.07 13.38
CA GLN A 347 -20.71 -15.06 12.50
C GLN A 347 -19.61 -14.23 11.80
N HIS A 348 -19.70 -14.15 10.49
CA HIS A 348 -18.78 -13.36 9.67
C HIS A 348 -19.45 -12.87 8.39
N VAL A 349 -18.83 -11.89 7.75
CA VAL A 349 -19.25 -11.34 6.45
C VAL A 349 -18.26 -11.84 5.39
N ASP A 350 -18.81 -12.54 4.40
CA ASP A 350 -18.07 -13.06 3.25
C ASP A 350 -18.20 -12.13 2.06
N VAL A 351 -17.06 -11.75 1.45
CA VAL A 351 -17.05 -10.91 0.27
C VAL A 351 -16.10 -11.49 -0.79
N GLU A 352 -16.63 -11.71 -1.99
CA GLU A 352 -15.81 -11.96 -3.18
C GLU A 352 -15.90 -10.75 -4.10
N THR A 353 -14.80 -10.04 -4.26
CA THR A 353 -14.70 -8.81 -5.07
C THR A 353 -14.14 -9.18 -6.45
N PRO A 354 -14.77 -8.80 -7.57
CA PRO A 354 -14.21 -9.06 -8.89
C PRO A 354 -12.79 -8.51 -9.03
N GLY A 355 -11.85 -9.35 -9.48
CA GLY A 355 -10.45 -9.01 -9.72
C GLY A 355 -9.46 -9.89 -8.98
N ALA A 356 -8.17 -9.65 -9.27
CA ALA A 356 -7.03 -10.43 -8.76
C ALA A 356 -6.44 -9.84 -7.45
N HIS A 357 -5.22 -10.24 -7.09
CA HIS A 357 -4.46 -9.76 -5.93
C HIS A 357 -3.93 -8.33 -6.17
N THR A 358 -4.80 -7.32 -6.15
CA THR A 358 -4.50 -5.96 -6.59
C THR A 358 -5.08 -4.89 -5.67
N TRP A 359 -4.46 -3.70 -5.72
CA TRP A 359 -4.94 -2.52 -4.98
C TRP A 359 -6.34 -2.08 -5.39
N MET A 360 -6.77 -2.34 -6.63
CA MET A 360 -8.13 -2.08 -7.09
C MET A 360 -9.16 -2.86 -6.27
N VAL A 361 -8.89 -4.13 -5.96
CA VAL A 361 -9.73 -4.98 -5.11
C VAL A 361 -9.71 -4.46 -3.67
N TRP A 362 -8.55 -4.14 -3.13
CA TRP A 362 -8.41 -3.74 -1.73
C TRP A 362 -9.00 -2.36 -1.43
N ARG A 363 -8.97 -1.41 -2.38
CA ARG A 363 -9.70 -0.13 -2.25
C ARG A 363 -11.21 -0.36 -2.10
N ARG A 364 -11.80 -1.26 -2.92
CA ARG A 364 -13.21 -1.62 -2.83
C ARG A 364 -13.54 -2.30 -1.51
N ASN A 365 -12.67 -3.17 -1.04
CA ASN A 365 -12.84 -3.84 0.25
C ASN A 365 -12.73 -2.85 1.43
N LEU A 366 -11.82 -1.89 1.37
CA LEU A 366 -11.74 -0.82 2.38
C LEU A 366 -13.02 0.00 2.44
N ILE A 367 -13.61 0.36 1.29
CA ILE A 367 -14.89 1.09 1.21
C ILE A 367 -16.01 0.30 1.90
N GLY A 368 -16.15 -0.99 1.57
CA GLY A 368 -17.16 -1.85 2.17
C GLY A 368 -16.98 -2.00 3.68
N PHE A 369 -15.78 -2.33 4.10
CA PHE A 369 -15.42 -2.56 5.50
C PHE A 369 -15.60 -1.30 6.35
N SER A 370 -15.00 -0.17 5.93
CA SER A 370 -15.05 1.09 6.70
C SER A 370 -16.48 1.64 6.84
N SER A 371 -17.35 1.34 5.87
CA SER A 371 -18.76 1.72 5.94
C SER A 371 -19.58 0.97 7.00
N LEU A 372 -19.07 -0.12 7.53
CA LEU A 372 -19.70 -0.92 8.59
C LEU A 372 -19.11 -0.66 9.98
N LEU A 373 -17.93 -0.05 10.05
CA LEU A 373 -17.20 0.13 11.30
C LEU A 373 -17.92 1.08 12.28
N PHE A 374 -17.89 0.69 13.57
CA PHE A 374 -18.29 1.52 14.71
C PHE A 374 -19.76 2.01 14.69
N ARG A 375 -20.65 1.21 14.09
CA ARG A 375 -22.10 1.47 14.00
C ARG A 375 -22.87 0.82 15.12
#